data_c85c1d37ba8b07c1f738eedf502861a6
#
_entry.id   c85c1d37ba8b07c1f738eedf502861a6
#
_cell.length_a   1.000
_cell.length_b   1.000
_cell.length_c   1.000
_cell.angle_alpha   90.00
_cell.angle_beta   90.00
_cell.angle_gamma   90.00
#
_symmetry.space_group_name_H-M   'P 1'
#
loop_
_entity.id
_entity.type
_entity.pdbx_description
1 polymer ?
#
loop_
_entity_poly.entity_id
_entity_poly.type
_entity_poly.pdbx_seq_one_letter_code
_entity_poly.pdbx_strand_id
1 'polypeptide(L)'
;MDTERSSQTKSSKEATTIVIVEDDLEIGVLLVESIREETPYKVLLATHGTQALDLLQNLQPQLIILDYRLPDMDGIEFYRRIHALKAFEQVPVLFISAEITPDFKEVADRHLPLLSKPFELASLFNEIKRLLAT
;
A
#
# COMPACT_ATOMS: atom_id res chain seq x y z
N MET A 1 -17.65 28.26 -7.35
CA MET A 1 -16.54 28.93 -6.74
C MET A 1 -16.30 28.42 -5.39
N ASP A 2 -17.15 28.76 -4.47
CA ASP A 2 -17.00 28.25 -3.11
C ASP A 2 -17.11 26.76 -3.05
N THR A 3 -17.86 26.20 -3.97
CA THR A 3 -18.00 24.77 -4.09
C THR A 3 -16.67 24.09 -4.31
N GLU A 4 -15.86 24.69 -5.13
CA GLU A 4 -14.54 24.13 -5.40
C GLU A 4 -13.68 24.13 -4.17
N ARG A 5 -13.78 25.19 -3.40
CA ARG A 5 -12.98 25.30 -2.21
C ARG A 5 -13.39 24.29 -1.17
N SER A 6 -14.68 24.08 -1.03
CA SER A 6 -15.20 23.06 -0.15
C SER A 6 -14.75 21.68 -0.60
N SER A 7 -14.75 21.46 -1.90
CA SER A 7 -14.29 20.21 -2.47
C SER A 7 -12.84 19.94 -2.15
N GLN A 8 -12.02 20.98 -2.23
CA GLN A 8 -10.61 20.81 -1.91
C GLN A 8 -10.41 20.43 -0.45
N THR A 9 -11.17 21.03 0.44
CA THR A 9 -11.08 20.70 1.84
C THR A 9 -11.46 19.26 2.09
N LYS A 10 -12.51 18.80 1.45
CA LYS A 10 -12.90 17.41 1.54
C LYS A 10 -11.91 16.52 0.85
N SER A 11 -11.40 16.95 -0.29
CA SER A 11 -10.54 16.10 -1.07
C SER A 11 -9.18 15.89 -0.42
N SER A 12 -8.79 16.64 0.62
CA SER A 12 -7.56 16.28 1.29
C SER A 12 -7.68 14.92 1.95
N LYS A 13 -8.85 14.51 2.47
CA LYS A 13 -9.10 13.16 2.92
C LYS A 13 -9.43 12.23 1.76
N GLU A 14 -10.28 12.71 0.86
CA GLU A 14 -10.69 11.92 -0.30
C GLU A 14 -9.52 11.69 -1.23
N ALA A 15 -8.54 12.58 -1.17
CA ALA A 15 -7.34 12.44 -1.98
C ALA A 15 -6.37 11.42 -1.43
N THR A 16 -6.62 10.90 -0.21
CA THR A 16 -5.77 9.86 0.32
C THR A 16 -5.88 8.63 -0.57
N THR A 17 -4.75 8.20 -1.07
CA THR A 17 -4.69 7.10 -2.03
C THR A 17 -3.84 5.98 -1.47
N ILE A 18 -4.36 4.77 -1.55
CA ILE A 18 -3.65 3.56 -1.17
C ILE A 18 -3.41 2.75 -2.43
N VAL A 19 -2.16 2.36 -2.66
CA VAL A 19 -1.83 1.46 -3.76
C VAL A 19 -1.57 0.08 -3.17
N ILE A 20 -2.26 -0.92 -3.70
CA ILE A 20 -2.07 -2.31 -3.30
C ILE A 20 -1.34 -3.02 -4.42
N VAL A 21 -0.26 -3.73 -4.08
CA VAL A 21 0.48 -4.53 -5.04
C VAL A 21 0.35 -5.98 -4.62
N GLU A 22 -0.49 -6.73 -5.34
CA GLU A 22 -0.84 -8.10 -4.98
C GLU A 22 -1.18 -8.87 -6.25
N ASP A 23 -0.47 -9.97 -6.51
CA ASP A 23 -0.69 -10.75 -7.71
C ASP A 23 -1.86 -11.72 -7.62
N ASP A 24 -2.27 -12.10 -6.41
CA ASP A 24 -3.47 -12.93 -6.25
C ASP A 24 -4.68 -12.02 -6.39
N LEU A 25 -5.38 -12.17 -7.50
CA LEU A 25 -6.46 -11.26 -7.84
C LEU A 25 -7.62 -11.34 -6.85
N GLU A 26 -7.91 -12.52 -6.32
CA GLU A 26 -8.97 -12.67 -5.32
C GLU A 26 -8.66 -11.86 -4.06
N ILE A 27 -7.42 -11.99 -3.59
CA ILE A 27 -6.99 -11.24 -2.41
C ILE A 27 -6.97 -9.76 -2.72
N GLY A 28 -6.42 -9.39 -3.86
CA GLY A 28 -6.33 -7.98 -4.25
C GLY A 28 -7.69 -7.30 -4.32
N VAL A 29 -8.65 -7.95 -4.97
CA VAL A 29 -10.00 -7.39 -5.10
C VAL A 29 -10.68 -7.32 -3.74
N LEU A 30 -10.51 -8.35 -2.91
CA LEU A 30 -11.07 -8.34 -1.56
C LEU A 30 -10.54 -7.17 -0.75
N LEU A 31 -9.23 -6.91 -0.82
CA LEU A 31 -8.64 -5.78 -0.10
C LEU A 31 -9.17 -4.46 -0.62
N VAL A 32 -9.25 -4.30 -1.94
CA VAL A 32 -9.76 -3.07 -2.54
C VAL A 32 -11.18 -2.81 -2.07
N GLU A 33 -12.05 -3.82 -2.18
CA GLU A 33 -13.45 -3.65 -1.82
C GLU A 33 -13.63 -3.38 -0.34
N SER A 34 -12.89 -4.11 0.50
CA SER A 34 -12.99 -3.93 1.95
C SER A 34 -12.58 -2.52 2.37
N ILE A 35 -11.49 -2.01 1.81
CA ILE A 35 -11.01 -0.69 2.17
C ILE A 35 -11.97 0.38 1.64
N ARG A 36 -12.51 0.21 0.44
CA ARG A 36 -13.46 1.17 -0.12
C ARG A 36 -14.75 1.24 0.69
N GLU A 37 -15.21 0.12 1.22
CA GLU A 37 -16.43 0.10 2.02
C GLU A 37 -16.28 0.82 3.34
N GLU A 38 -15.10 0.73 3.95
CA GLU A 38 -14.87 1.23 5.30
C GLU A 38 -14.24 2.61 5.35
N THR A 39 -13.74 3.11 4.22
CA THR A 39 -13.01 4.37 4.21
C THR A 39 -13.39 5.20 2.99
N PRO A 40 -13.12 6.51 3.01
CA PRO A 40 -13.30 7.34 1.82
C PRO A 40 -12.09 7.32 0.91
N TYR A 41 -11.11 6.45 1.16
CA TYR A 41 -9.86 6.48 0.43
C TYR A 41 -10.00 5.95 -0.98
N LYS A 42 -9.17 6.48 -1.87
CA LYS A 42 -9.02 5.94 -3.21
C LYS A 42 -8.07 4.76 -3.14
N VAL A 43 -8.43 3.65 -3.75
CA VAL A 43 -7.63 2.43 -3.68
C VAL A 43 -7.40 1.93 -5.09
N LEU A 44 -6.14 1.67 -5.43
CA LEU A 44 -5.75 1.16 -6.72
C LEU A 44 -4.98 -0.15 -6.54
N LEU A 45 -5.20 -1.09 -7.46
CA LEU A 45 -4.56 -2.40 -7.41
C LEU A 45 -3.61 -2.56 -8.58
N ALA A 46 -2.38 -2.96 -8.28
CA ALA A 46 -1.43 -3.43 -9.28
C ALA A 46 -1.14 -4.89 -8.99
N THR A 47 -0.97 -5.70 -10.03
CA THR A 47 -0.79 -7.13 -9.85
C THR A 47 0.66 -7.57 -9.92
N HIS A 48 1.55 -6.68 -10.26
CA HIS A 48 2.99 -6.97 -10.25
C HIS A 48 3.79 -5.67 -10.12
N GLY A 49 5.07 -5.83 -9.82
CA GLY A 49 5.92 -4.69 -9.46
C GLY A 49 6.06 -3.65 -10.54
N THR A 50 6.26 -4.06 -11.81
CA THR A 50 6.42 -3.10 -12.90
C THR A 50 5.16 -2.29 -13.13
N GLN A 51 3.99 -2.92 -13.00
CA GLN A 51 2.74 -2.19 -13.11
C GLN A 51 2.62 -1.13 -12.00
N ALA A 52 3.01 -1.52 -10.80
CA ALA A 52 2.97 -0.58 -9.67
C ALA A 52 3.92 0.59 -9.89
N LEU A 53 5.13 0.31 -10.38
CA LEU A 53 6.09 1.38 -10.65
C LEU A 53 5.56 2.34 -11.72
N ASP A 54 4.87 1.82 -12.72
CA ASP A 54 4.26 2.66 -13.74
C ASP A 54 3.17 3.56 -13.15
N LEU A 55 2.33 2.99 -12.28
CA LEU A 55 1.31 3.78 -11.61
C LEU A 55 1.92 4.94 -10.82
N LEU A 56 3.03 4.68 -10.15
CA LEU A 56 3.64 5.66 -9.27
C LEU A 56 4.30 6.82 -10.02
N GLN A 57 4.46 6.71 -11.33
CA GLN A 57 5.00 7.82 -12.11
C GLN A 57 4.06 9.01 -12.14
N ASN A 58 2.75 8.76 -12.00
CA ASN A 58 1.74 9.81 -12.10
C ASN A 58 0.84 9.87 -10.87
N LEU A 59 1.27 9.27 -9.77
CA LEU A 59 0.41 9.12 -8.61
C LEU A 59 1.25 9.19 -7.34
N GLN A 60 0.77 9.92 -6.36
CA GLN A 60 1.43 10.04 -5.05
C GLN A 60 0.57 9.37 -3.99
N PRO A 61 0.86 8.11 -3.65
CA PRO A 61 0.08 7.43 -2.62
C PRO A 61 0.50 7.87 -1.22
N GLN A 62 -0.37 7.71 -0.26
CA GLN A 62 -0.09 7.94 1.13
C GLN A 62 0.26 6.64 1.85
N LEU A 63 0.00 5.51 1.21
CA LEU A 63 0.32 4.20 1.76
C LEU A 63 0.41 3.20 0.62
N ILE A 64 1.37 2.29 0.71
CA ILE A 64 1.48 1.17 -0.22
C ILE A 64 1.34 -0.11 0.60
N ILE A 65 0.43 -0.99 0.17
CA ILE A 65 0.30 -2.33 0.75
C ILE A 65 0.92 -3.28 -0.27
N LEU A 66 1.93 -4.01 0.13
CA LEU A 66 2.82 -4.68 -0.79
C LEU A 66 3.00 -6.15 -0.42
N ASP A 67 2.60 -7.05 -1.32
CA ASP A 67 2.91 -8.45 -1.16
C ASP A 67 4.42 -8.64 -1.29
N TYR A 68 4.98 -9.41 -0.38
CA TYR A 68 6.41 -9.66 -0.42
C TYR A 68 6.81 -10.40 -1.70
N ARG A 69 5.97 -11.30 -2.19
CA ARG A 69 6.28 -12.07 -3.39
C ARG A 69 5.43 -11.62 -4.57
N LEU A 70 6.08 -11.03 -5.55
CA LEU A 70 5.45 -10.59 -6.78
C LEU A 70 6.01 -11.42 -7.93
N PRO A 71 5.29 -11.53 -9.05
CA PRO A 71 5.76 -12.38 -10.16
C PRO A 71 7.06 -11.91 -10.80
N ASP A 72 7.30 -10.60 -10.80
CA ASP A 72 8.43 -10.02 -11.53
C ASP A 72 9.53 -9.47 -10.64
N MET A 73 9.32 -9.41 -9.32
CA MET A 73 10.36 -8.99 -8.39
C MET A 73 9.88 -9.30 -6.96
N ASP A 74 10.80 -9.38 -6.00
CA ASP A 74 10.34 -9.51 -4.63
C ASP A 74 10.01 -8.12 -4.05
N GLY A 75 9.28 -8.14 -2.92
CA GLY A 75 8.81 -6.89 -2.34
C GLY A 75 9.92 -6.00 -1.83
N ILE A 76 11.03 -6.57 -1.38
CA ILE A 76 12.16 -5.76 -0.90
C ILE A 76 12.79 -5.00 -2.06
N GLU A 77 12.91 -5.63 -3.22
CA GLU A 77 13.44 -4.95 -4.39
C GLU A 77 12.54 -3.78 -4.77
N PHE A 78 11.23 -4.00 -4.78
CA PHE A 78 10.27 -2.93 -5.05
C PHE A 78 10.42 -1.80 -4.03
N TYR A 79 10.48 -2.17 -2.75
CA TYR A 79 10.62 -1.21 -1.66
C TYR A 79 11.88 -0.35 -1.84
N ARG A 80 13.01 -0.99 -2.15
CA ARG A 80 14.26 -0.26 -2.34
C ARG A 80 14.17 0.71 -3.51
N ARG A 81 13.53 0.28 -4.60
CA ARG A 81 13.40 1.12 -5.79
C ARG A 81 12.62 2.38 -5.51
N ILE A 82 11.48 2.25 -4.82
CA ILE A 82 10.65 3.43 -4.58
C ILE A 82 11.24 4.31 -3.51
N HIS A 83 11.83 3.76 -2.47
CA HIS A 83 12.39 4.56 -1.39
C HIS A 83 13.70 5.24 -1.77
N ALA A 84 14.31 4.86 -2.89
CA ALA A 84 15.43 5.59 -3.45
C ALA A 84 14.97 6.88 -4.13
N LEU A 85 13.69 7.00 -4.45
CA LEU A 85 13.14 8.18 -5.09
C LEU A 85 12.63 9.13 -4.03
N LYS A 86 13.05 10.38 -4.12
CA LYS A 86 12.73 11.37 -3.11
C LYS A 86 11.24 11.52 -2.88
N ALA A 87 10.46 11.42 -3.95
CA ALA A 87 9.01 11.58 -3.86
C ALA A 87 8.35 10.52 -2.97
N PHE A 88 8.97 9.37 -2.79
CA PHE A 88 8.35 8.25 -2.07
C PHE A 88 9.12 7.83 -0.83
N GLU A 89 10.20 8.53 -0.47
CA GLU A 89 11.05 8.08 0.63
C GLU A 89 10.34 8.09 1.98
N GLN A 90 9.27 8.87 2.11
CA GLN A 90 8.50 8.95 3.35
C GLN A 90 7.18 8.18 3.30
N VAL A 91 6.86 7.55 2.17
CA VAL A 91 5.61 6.82 2.04
C VAL A 91 5.71 5.50 2.81
N PRO A 92 4.81 5.26 3.77
CA PRO A 92 4.84 4.00 4.50
C PRO A 92 4.46 2.83 3.60
N VAL A 93 5.09 1.70 3.84
CA VAL A 93 4.82 0.47 3.11
C VAL A 93 4.44 -0.61 4.13
N LEU A 94 3.27 -1.20 3.96
CA LEU A 94 2.82 -2.32 4.76
C LEU A 94 3.03 -3.58 3.96
N PHE A 95 3.94 -4.43 4.43
CA PHE A 95 4.18 -5.72 3.76
C PHE A 95 3.12 -6.73 4.16
N ILE A 96 2.70 -7.54 3.21
CA ILE A 96 1.86 -8.70 3.49
C ILE A 96 2.54 -9.92 2.90
N SER A 97 2.40 -11.07 3.56
CA SER A 97 3.06 -12.28 3.07
C SER A 97 2.42 -13.54 3.63
N ALA A 98 2.37 -14.57 2.79
CA ALA A 98 1.88 -15.88 3.19
C ALA A 98 2.93 -16.68 3.95
N GLU A 99 4.20 -16.36 3.76
CA GLU A 99 5.29 -17.12 4.37
C GLU A 99 6.32 -16.20 4.99
N ILE A 100 6.81 -16.60 6.17
CA ILE A 100 7.95 -15.94 6.77
C ILE A 100 9.16 -16.78 6.36
N THR A 101 10.01 -16.23 5.52
CA THR A 101 11.20 -16.92 5.02
C THR A 101 12.43 -16.16 5.50
N PRO A 102 13.62 -16.75 5.38
CA PRO A 102 14.85 -16.02 5.74
C PRO A 102 15.01 -14.71 4.98
N ASP A 103 14.37 -14.59 3.81
CA ASP A 103 14.41 -13.35 3.02
C ASP A 103 13.76 -12.18 3.74
N PHE A 104 12.92 -12.46 4.74
CA PHE A 104 12.29 -11.43 5.55
C PHE A 104 13.24 -10.74 6.50
N LYS A 105 14.48 -11.16 6.55
CA LYS A 105 15.40 -10.59 7.51
C LYS A 105 15.50 -9.07 7.36
N GLU A 106 15.53 -8.59 6.15
CA GLU A 106 15.64 -7.14 5.93
C GLU A 106 14.40 -6.40 6.44
N VAL A 107 13.21 -6.98 6.22
CA VAL A 107 11.98 -6.38 6.74
C VAL A 107 12.02 -6.32 8.25
N ALA A 108 12.40 -7.43 8.89
CA ALA A 108 12.49 -7.50 10.34
C ALA A 108 13.55 -6.57 10.90
N ASP A 109 14.73 -6.54 10.28
CA ASP A 109 15.85 -5.71 10.74
C ASP A 109 15.51 -4.23 10.65
N ARG A 110 14.71 -3.83 9.69
CA ARG A 110 14.31 -2.44 9.54
C ARG A 110 13.02 -2.11 10.29
N HIS A 111 12.45 -3.09 10.99
CA HIS A 111 11.19 -2.92 11.71
C HIS A 111 10.06 -2.41 10.83
N LEU A 112 10.00 -2.91 9.59
CA LEU A 112 8.96 -2.50 8.66
C LEU A 112 7.64 -3.19 8.99
N PRO A 113 6.50 -2.51 8.81
CA PRO A 113 5.21 -3.12 9.11
C PRO A 113 4.96 -4.35 8.26
N LEU A 114 4.43 -5.39 8.88
CA LEU A 114 4.20 -6.66 8.21
C LEU A 114 2.97 -7.34 8.78
N LEU A 115 2.09 -7.82 7.89
CA LEU A 115 0.98 -8.70 8.25
C LEU A 115 1.19 -10.04 7.57
N SER A 116 1.08 -11.11 8.35
CA SER A 116 1.17 -12.47 7.82
C SER A 116 -0.18 -12.93 7.34
N LYS A 117 -0.23 -13.54 6.17
CA LYS A 117 -1.46 -14.15 5.65
C LYS A 117 -1.64 -15.53 6.28
N PRO A 118 -2.85 -15.93 6.61
CA PRO A 118 -4.07 -15.12 6.56
C PRO A 118 -4.12 -14.14 7.74
N PHE A 119 -4.70 -12.99 7.51
CA PHE A 119 -4.89 -11.99 8.57
C PHE A 119 -6.35 -11.58 8.61
N GLU A 120 -6.76 -11.04 9.76
CA GLU A 120 -8.11 -10.53 9.91
C GLU A 120 -8.18 -9.12 9.38
N LEU A 121 -9.32 -8.76 8.80
CA LEU A 121 -9.51 -7.41 8.28
C LEU A 121 -9.32 -6.36 9.37
N ALA A 122 -9.73 -6.68 10.60
CA ALA A 122 -9.52 -5.74 11.71
C ALA A 122 -8.04 -5.40 11.89
N SER A 123 -7.16 -6.39 11.76
CA SER A 123 -5.72 -6.17 11.87
C SER A 123 -5.23 -5.28 10.75
N LEU A 124 -5.72 -5.52 9.54
CA LEU A 124 -5.37 -4.70 8.39
C LEU A 124 -5.79 -3.25 8.61
N PHE A 125 -7.03 -3.02 9.03
CA PHE A 125 -7.52 -1.66 9.25
C PHE A 125 -6.78 -0.95 10.36
N ASN A 126 -6.40 -1.68 11.42
CA ASN A 126 -5.61 -1.08 12.50
C ASN A 126 -4.25 -0.60 11.97
N GLU A 127 -3.60 -1.40 11.12
CA GLU A 127 -2.32 -1.01 10.54
C GLU A 127 -2.47 0.17 9.59
N ILE A 128 -3.50 0.16 8.76
CA ILE A 128 -3.76 1.26 7.84
C ILE A 128 -3.94 2.56 8.63
N LYS A 129 -4.76 2.51 9.66
CA LYS A 129 -5.03 3.68 10.49
C LYS A 129 -3.74 4.20 11.14
N ARG A 130 -2.95 3.28 11.69
CA ARG A 130 -1.70 3.64 12.35
C ARG A 130 -0.72 4.30 11.38
N LEU A 131 -0.58 3.72 10.19
CA LEU A 131 0.40 4.20 9.23
C LEU A 131 -0.01 5.51 8.58
N LEU A 132 -1.30 5.72 8.38
CA LEU A 132 -1.78 6.98 7.80
C LEU A 132 -1.82 8.12 8.81
N ALA A 133 -1.77 7.81 10.10
CA ALA A 133 -1.79 8.83 11.15
C ALA A 133 -0.43 9.49 11.35
N THR A 134 0.64 8.90 10.82
CA THR A 134 2.00 9.43 11.02
C THR A 134 2.40 10.50 10.03
#